data_5645a04efc931fbda26d5089ef0c7679
#
_entry.id   5645a04efc931fbda26d5089ef0c7679
#
_cell.length_a   1.000
_cell.length_b   1.000
_cell.length_c   1.000
_cell.angle_alpha   90.00
_cell.angle_beta   90.00
_cell.angle_gamma   90.00
#
_symmetry.space_group_name_H-M   'P 1'
#
loop_
_entity.id
_entity.type
_entity.pdbx_description
1 polymer ?
#
loop_
_entity_poly.entity_id
_entity_poly.type
_entity_poly.pdbx_seq_one_letter_code
_entity_poly.pdbx_strand_id
1 'polypeptide(L)'
;MRKLIILAAAAIMASPAMAKAKKETPNKDSLIFTTVIANPVTSIKNQNSSGTCWAYSSLAFLESEILKKHPEMKDIDLCESFLVSKTYMDRADKHVRTHGDASFSQGGSFEDAIYCMEHYGLIPEGIMPYPITA
;
A
#
# COMPACT_ATOMS: atom_id res chain seq x y z
N MET A 1 51.74 19.58 39.71
CA MET A 1 51.18 20.42 38.65
C MET A 1 50.60 19.57 37.53
N ARG A 2 49.81 18.52 37.85
CA ARG A 2 49.23 17.59 36.83
C ARG A 2 47.70 17.37 37.00
N LYS A 3 47.04 18.15 37.91
CA LYS A 3 45.63 17.97 38.25
C LYS A 3 44.71 19.15 37.83
N LEU A 4 45.25 20.14 37.08
CA LEU A 4 44.48 21.33 36.66
C LEU A 4 44.07 21.36 35.17
N ILE A 5 44.44 20.32 34.38
CA ILE A 5 44.15 20.27 32.96
C ILE A 5 42.89 19.46 32.61
N ILE A 6 42.32 18.70 33.57
CA ILE A 6 41.17 17.81 33.28
C ILE A 6 39.81 18.46 33.44
N LEU A 7 39.73 19.69 34.02
CA LEU A 7 38.46 20.38 34.23
C LEU A 7 38.04 21.32 33.09
N ALA A 8 38.82 21.52 32.05
CA ALA A 8 38.51 22.44 30.96
C ALA A 8 37.87 21.75 29.71
N ALA A 9 37.79 20.41 29.70
CA ALA A 9 37.28 19.66 28.53
C ALA A 9 35.79 19.26 28.62
N ALA A 10 35.11 19.53 29.73
CA ALA A 10 33.72 19.06 29.94
C ALA A 10 32.63 20.14 29.68
N ALA A 11 32.97 21.31 29.20
CA ALA A 11 32.02 22.42 29.03
C ALA A 11 31.57 22.72 27.59
N ILE A 12 31.88 21.86 26.61
CA ILE A 12 31.57 22.15 25.18
C ILE A 12 30.47 21.24 24.58
N MET A 13 29.81 20.41 25.35
CA MET A 13 28.80 19.49 24.88
C MET A 13 27.36 19.81 25.33
N ALA A 14 26.97 21.09 25.38
CA ALA A 14 25.58 21.43 25.64
C ALA A 14 25.16 22.69 24.87
N SER A 15 25.16 22.58 23.53
CA SER A 15 24.37 23.49 22.70
C SER A 15 23.17 22.75 22.18
N PRO A 16 21.93 23.03 22.63
CA PRO A 16 20.75 22.56 21.95
C PRO A 16 20.69 23.26 20.60
N ALA A 17 21.04 22.54 19.53
CA ALA A 17 20.72 22.97 18.19
C ALA A 17 19.19 22.98 18.04
N MET A 18 18.55 24.09 18.41
CA MET A 18 17.20 24.40 17.98
C MET A 18 17.27 24.58 16.45
N ALA A 19 17.04 23.48 15.72
CA ALA A 19 16.70 23.55 14.31
C ALA A 19 15.41 24.37 14.20
N LYS A 20 15.52 25.66 13.93
CA LYS A 20 14.39 26.47 13.49
C LYS A 20 13.87 25.81 12.22
N ALA A 21 12.70 25.20 12.31
CA ALA A 21 11.95 24.77 11.13
C ALA A 21 11.85 25.99 10.20
N LYS A 22 12.56 25.93 9.08
CA LYS A 22 12.53 26.96 8.04
C LYS A 22 11.08 26.95 7.53
N LYS A 23 10.33 27.99 7.87
CA LYS A 23 9.02 28.22 7.30
C LYS A 23 9.25 28.41 5.80
N GLU A 24 8.95 27.41 5.00
CA GLU A 24 9.02 27.51 3.54
C GLU A 24 8.01 28.57 3.13
N THR A 25 8.53 29.70 2.64
CA THR A 25 7.71 30.68 1.94
C THR A 25 7.17 30.02 0.69
N PRO A 26 5.83 30.04 0.46
CA PRO A 26 5.28 29.43 -0.75
C PRO A 26 5.96 30.06 -1.97
N ASN A 27 6.59 29.22 -2.79
CA ASN A 27 7.20 29.64 -4.04
C ASN A 27 6.08 30.24 -4.90
N LYS A 28 6.30 31.44 -5.44
CA LYS A 28 5.31 32.18 -6.25
C LYS A 28 4.89 31.41 -7.52
N ASP A 29 5.68 30.40 -7.90
CA ASP A 29 5.46 29.54 -9.07
C ASP A 29 4.87 28.16 -8.70
N SER A 30 4.44 27.96 -7.46
CA SER A 30 3.81 26.69 -7.07
C SER A 30 2.38 26.60 -7.64
N LEU A 31 2.12 25.50 -8.34
CA LEU A 31 0.75 25.20 -8.79
C LEU A 31 -0.16 25.03 -7.56
N ILE A 32 -1.24 25.78 -7.52
CA ILE A 32 -2.25 25.69 -6.47
C ILE A 32 -3.32 24.72 -6.93
N PHE A 33 -3.43 23.57 -6.24
CA PHE A 33 -4.46 22.57 -6.49
C PHE A 33 -5.60 22.77 -5.49
N THR A 34 -6.82 22.79 -5.99
CA THR A 34 -8.04 22.74 -5.16
C THR A 34 -8.70 21.38 -5.32
N THR A 35 -9.05 20.76 -4.20
CA THR A 35 -9.79 19.50 -4.21
C THR A 35 -11.22 19.78 -4.67
N VAL A 36 -11.61 19.23 -5.83
CA VAL A 36 -12.98 19.36 -6.37
C VAL A 36 -13.86 18.26 -5.80
N ILE A 37 -13.36 17.02 -5.74
CA ILE A 37 -14.06 15.86 -5.20
C ILE A 37 -13.06 15.03 -4.40
N ALA A 38 -13.43 14.64 -3.18
CA ALA A 38 -12.70 13.68 -2.35
C ALA A 38 -13.55 12.43 -2.18
N ASN A 39 -13.14 11.32 -2.81
CA ASN A 39 -13.78 10.04 -2.58
C ASN A 39 -13.27 9.41 -1.27
N PRO A 40 -14.12 8.67 -0.52
CA PRO A 40 -13.66 7.89 0.61
C PRO A 40 -12.69 6.81 0.12
N VAL A 41 -11.61 6.61 0.86
CA VAL A 41 -10.60 5.60 0.56
C VAL A 41 -10.20 4.88 1.84
N THR A 42 -9.79 3.63 1.71
CA THR A 42 -9.19 2.82 2.78
C THR A 42 -7.72 3.20 2.99
N SER A 43 -7.07 2.61 3.98
CA SER A 43 -5.64 2.85 4.25
C SER A 43 -4.76 2.37 3.09
N ILE A 44 -3.66 3.06 2.86
CA ILE A 44 -2.67 2.65 1.84
C ILE A 44 -2.00 1.36 2.29
N LYS A 45 -1.99 0.36 1.40
CA LYS A 45 -1.36 -0.94 1.61
C LYS A 45 -0.03 -1.03 0.88
N ASN A 46 0.87 -1.86 1.39
CA ASN A 46 2.19 -2.08 0.80
C ASN A 46 2.25 -3.43 0.09
N GLN A 47 2.30 -3.44 -1.24
CA GLN A 47 2.46 -4.66 -2.03
C GLN A 47 3.89 -5.25 -1.99
N ASN A 48 4.85 -4.53 -1.37
CA ASN A 48 6.26 -4.90 -1.39
C ASN A 48 6.78 -5.10 -2.84
N SER A 49 7.67 -6.08 -3.06
CA SER A 49 8.29 -6.37 -4.37
C SER A 49 7.45 -7.27 -5.26
N SER A 50 6.19 -7.55 -4.91
CA SER A 50 5.33 -8.44 -5.71
C SER A 50 4.82 -7.76 -6.98
N GLY A 51 4.59 -8.54 -8.05
CA GLY A 51 3.96 -8.06 -9.29
C GLY A 51 2.42 -8.01 -9.21
N THR A 52 1.86 -7.67 -8.04
CA THR A 52 0.43 -7.75 -7.71
C THR A 52 -0.26 -6.38 -7.61
N CYS A 53 0.35 -5.32 -8.16
CA CYS A 53 -0.22 -3.96 -8.13
C CYS A 53 -1.66 -3.90 -8.68
N TRP A 54 -1.99 -4.74 -9.67
CA TRP A 54 -3.33 -4.87 -10.22
C TRP A 54 -4.37 -5.32 -9.17
N ALA A 55 -4.01 -6.25 -8.28
CA ALA A 55 -4.91 -6.72 -7.23
C ALA A 55 -5.14 -5.62 -6.19
N TYR A 56 -4.08 -4.97 -5.71
CA TYR A 56 -4.15 -3.87 -4.76
C TYR A 56 -4.99 -2.70 -5.28
N SER A 57 -4.76 -2.28 -6.52
CA SER A 57 -5.53 -1.18 -7.11
C SER A 57 -6.99 -1.54 -7.34
N SER A 58 -7.27 -2.78 -7.76
CA SER A 58 -8.64 -3.26 -7.98
C SER A 58 -9.43 -3.34 -6.68
N LEU A 59 -8.85 -3.90 -5.62
CA LEU A 59 -9.54 -4.01 -4.32
C LEU A 59 -9.70 -2.62 -3.67
N ALA A 60 -8.71 -1.75 -3.72
CA ALA A 60 -8.84 -0.38 -3.23
C ALA A 60 -9.97 0.40 -3.94
N PHE A 61 -10.16 0.18 -5.24
CA PHE A 61 -11.30 0.75 -5.97
C PHE A 61 -12.63 0.18 -5.47
N LEU A 62 -12.74 -1.15 -5.32
CA LEU A 62 -13.95 -1.79 -4.82
C LEU A 62 -14.29 -1.36 -3.39
N GLU A 63 -13.29 -1.28 -2.51
CA GLU A 63 -13.44 -0.77 -1.15
C GLU A 63 -13.96 0.68 -1.15
N SER A 64 -13.42 1.54 -2.00
CA SER A 64 -13.89 2.92 -2.16
C SER A 64 -15.36 2.98 -2.61
N GLU A 65 -15.77 2.13 -3.56
CA GLU A 65 -17.16 2.06 -4.01
C GLU A 65 -18.12 1.52 -2.93
N ILE A 66 -17.64 0.57 -2.11
CA ILE A 66 -18.40 0.08 -0.96
C ILE A 66 -18.57 1.20 0.07
N LEU A 67 -17.49 1.91 0.42
CA LEU A 67 -17.55 3.03 1.37
C LEU A 67 -18.48 4.16 0.94
N LYS A 68 -18.60 4.42 -0.36
CA LYS A 68 -19.56 5.40 -0.90
C LYS A 68 -21.01 4.97 -0.65
N LYS A 69 -21.30 3.69 -0.80
CA LYS A 69 -22.64 3.12 -0.65
C LYS A 69 -22.98 2.80 0.81
N HIS A 70 -21.96 2.42 1.58
CA HIS A 70 -22.04 1.92 2.94
C HIS A 70 -21.03 2.65 3.85
N PRO A 71 -21.29 3.93 4.20
CA PRO A 71 -20.34 4.72 5.01
C PRO A 71 -20.12 4.17 6.42
N GLU A 72 -20.98 3.26 6.86
CA GLU A 72 -20.85 2.55 8.14
C GLU A 72 -19.73 1.49 8.13
N MET A 73 -19.34 0.99 6.97
CA MET A 73 -18.31 -0.06 6.81
C MET A 73 -16.89 0.51 6.77
N LYS A 74 -16.54 1.36 7.74
CA LYS A 74 -15.25 2.09 7.76
C LYS A 74 -14.00 1.22 7.81
N ASP A 75 -14.13 0.01 8.33
CA ASP A 75 -13.02 -0.93 8.53
C ASP A 75 -12.99 -2.02 7.44
N ILE A 76 -13.59 -1.75 6.28
CA ILE A 76 -13.52 -2.69 5.17
C ILE A 76 -12.09 -2.83 4.70
N ASP A 77 -11.64 -4.08 4.60
CA ASP A 77 -10.29 -4.46 4.22
C ASP A 77 -10.35 -5.80 3.50
N LEU A 78 -10.23 -5.77 2.16
CA LEU A 78 -10.34 -6.94 1.30
C LEU A 78 -8.98 -7.59 1.08
N CYS A 79 -8.97 -8.91 0.95
CA CYS A 79 -7.76 -9.73 0.93
C CYS A 79 -7.17 -9.83 -0.48
N GLU A 80 -6.06 -9.15 -0.74
CA GLU A 80 -5.32 -9.23 -2.00
C GLU A 80 -4.70 -10.61 -2.21
N SER A 81 -4.20 -11.24 -1.14
CA SER A 81 -3.61 -12.58 -1.20
C SER A 81 -4.59 -13.62 -1.70
N PHE A 82 -5.85 -13.53 -1.29
CA PHE A 82 -6.91 -14.42 -1.77
C PHE A 82 -7.16 -14.22 -3.26
N LEU A 83 -7.37 -12.97 -3.70
CA LEU A 83 -7.60 -12.62 -5.09
C LEU A 83 -6.46 -13.12 -5.99
N VAL A 84 -5.22 -12.83 -5.63
CA VAL A 84 -4.03 -13.25 -6.35
C VAL A 84 -3.92 -14.77 -6.43
N SER A 85 -4.13 -15.46 -5.29
CA SER A 85 -4.08 -16.93 -5.21
C SER A 85 -5.08 -17.58 -6.15
N LYS A 86 -6.35 -17.13 -6.16
CA LYS A 86 -7.38 -17.70 -7.04
C LYS A 86 -7.07 -17.46 -8.50
N THR A 87 -6.72 -16.23 -8.87
CA THR A 87 -6.35 -15.88 -10.24
C THR A 87 -5.16 -16.69 -10.74
N TYR A 88 -4.13 -16.90 -9.91
CA TYR A 88 -2.97 -17.67 -10.32
C TYR A 88 -3.27 -19.16 -10.42
N MET A 89 -4.13 -19.71 -9.59
CA MET A 89 -4.57 -21.11 -9.73
C MET A 89 -5.29 -21.33 -11.06
N ASP A 90 -6.22 -20.44 -11.42
CA ASP A 90 -6.95 -20.53 -12.70
C ASP A 90 -6.03 -20.38 -13.91
N ARG A 91 -5.07 -19.46 -13.83
CA ARG A 91 -4.06 -19.27 -14.88
C ARG A 91 -3.15 -20.48 -15.02
N ALA A 92 -2.74 -21.10 -13.92
CA ALA A 92 -1.92 -22.31 -13.94
C ALA A 92 -2.68 -23.47 -14.59
N ASP A 93 -3.94 -23.68 -14.21
CA ASP A 93 -4.80 -24.71 -14.84
C ASP A 93 -4.95 -24.46 -16.35
N LYS A 94 -5.26 -23.21 -16.74
CA LYS A 94 -5.36 -22.84 -18.16
C LYS A 94 -4.06 -23.04 -18.91
N HIS A 95 -2.92 -22.66 -18.35
CA HIS A 95 -1.60 -22.84 -18.94
C HIS A 95 -1.30 -24.30 -19.22
N VAL A 96 -1.58 -25.17 -18.24
CA VAL A 96 -1.40 -26.63 -18.40
C VAL A 96 -2.33 -27.17 -19.46
N ARG A 97 -3.62 -26.83 -19.47
CA ARG A 97 -4.61 -27.31 -20.44
C ARG A 97 -4.34 -26.85 -21.87
N THR A 98 -3.70 -25.70 -22.03
CA THR A 98 -3.33 -25.15 -23.35
C THR A 98 -1.90 -25.49 -23.76
N HIS A 99 -1.25 -26.45 -23.07
CA HIS A 99 0.13 -26.85 -23.36
C HIS A 99 1.14 -25.70 -23.39
N GLY A 100 0.89 -24.65 -22.59
CA GLY A 100 1.77 -23.49 -22.48
C GLY A 100 1.39 -22.27 -23.32
N ASP A 101 0.39 -22.37 -24.19
CA ASP A 101 -0.06 -21.27 -25.06
C ASP A 101 -0.64 -20.10 -24.25
N ALA A 102 -1.35 -20.38 -23.14
CA ALA A 102 -1.81 -19.33 -22.24
C ALA A 102 -0.68 -18.85 -21.34
N SER A 103 -0.43 -17.54 -21.32
CA SER A 103 0.62 -16.94 -20.48
C SER A 103 0.34 -17.19 -19.00
N PHE A 104 1.39 -17.56 -18.25
CA PHE A 104 1.38 -17.63 -16.79
C PHE A 104 2.40 -16.63 -16.25
N SER A 105 1.92 -15.44 -15.85
CA SER A 105 2.74 -14.33 -15.36
C SER A 105 2.13 -13.67 -14.13
N GLN A 106 2.92 -12.85 -13.42
CA GLN A 106 2.48 -12.15 -12.20
C GLN A 106 1.50 -11.01 -12.47
N GLY A 107 1.53 -10.42 -13.66
CA GLY A 107 0.62 -9.33 -14.02
C GLY A 107 -0.85 -9.74 -13.99
N GLY A 108 -1.74 -8.78 -13.97
CA GLY A 108 -3.18 -8.97 -14.00
C GLY A 108 -3.91 -7.69 -14.36
N SER A 109 -5.23 -7.77 -14.42
CA SER A 109 -6.11 -6.67 -14.79
C SER A 109 -7.28 -6.56 -13.80
N PHE A 110 -8.07 -5.52 -13.96
CA PHE A 110 -9.30 -5.35 -13.20
C PHE A 110 -10.32 -6.46 -13.52
N GLU A 111 -10.34 -6.99 -14.74
CA GLU A 111 -11.19 -8.10 -15.14
C GLU A 111 -10.90 -9.37 -14.34
N ASP A 112 -9.63 -9.62 -13.98
CA ASP A 112 -9.28 -10.76 -13.11
C ASP A 112 -9.90 -10.62 -11.71
N ALA A 113 -9.95 -9.39 -11.18
CA ALA A 113 -10.60 -9.12 -9.89
C ALA A 113 -12.11 -9.32 -9.97
N ILE A 114 -12.77 -8.85 -11.03
CA ILE A 114 -14.21 -9.06 -11.26
C ILE A 114 -14.50 -10.56 -11.44
N TYR A 115 -13.72 -11.25 -12.24
CA TYR A 115 -13.87 -12.69 -12.43
C TYR A 115 -13.75 -13.46 -11.10
N CYS A 116 -12.75 -13.14 -10.30
CA CYS A 116 -12.58 -13.75 -8.98
C CYS A 116 -13.79 -13.48 -8.08
N MET A 117 -14.27 -12.24 -8.04
CA MET A 117 -15.44 -11.85 -7.26
C MET A 117 -16.69 -12.63 -7.65
N GLU A 118 -16.92 -12.83 -8.95
CA GLU A 118 -18.08 -13.54 -9.48
C GLU A 118 -18.03 -15.06 -9.22
N HIS A 119 -16.84 -15.67 -9.27
CA HIS A 119 -16.68 -17.13 -9.21
C HIS A 119 -16.31 -17.65 -7.82
N TYR A 120 -15.58 -16.87 -7.02
CA TYR A 120 -15.06 -17.27 -5.72
C TYR A 120 -15.51 -16.35 -4.58
N GLY A 121 -16.02 -15.17 -4.91
CA GLY A 121 -16.27 -14.12 -3.94
C GLY A 121 -15.00 -13.38 -3.53
N LEU A 122 -15.14 -12.53 -2.52
CA LEU A 122 -14.03 -11.82 -1.86
C LEU A 122 -14.11 -12.09 -0.37
N ILE A 123 -12.97 -12.06 0.29
CA ILE A 123 -12.88 -12.30 1.74
C ILE A 123 -12.16 -11.12 2.43
N PRO A 124 -12.41 -10.89 3.73
CA PRO A 124 -11.64 -9.92 4.50
C PRO A 124 -10.16 -10.32 4.64
N GLU A 125 -9.27 -9.33 4.69
CA GLU A 125 -7.81 -9.53 4.85
C GLU A 125 -7.46 -10.40 6.08
N GLY A 126 -8.18 -10.26 7.18
CA GLY A 126 -7.95 -11.03 8.39
C GLY A 126 -8.10 -12.56 8.26
N ILE A 127 -8.71 -13.05 7.16
CA ILE A 127 -8.89 -14.49 6.91
C ILE A 127 -7.64 -15.10 6.26
N MET A 128 -6.99 -14.36 5.37
CA MET A 128 -5.78 -14.82 4.66
C MET A 128 -4.78 -13.67 4.54
N PRO A 129 -4.23 -13.21 5.66
CA PRO A 129 -3.31 -12.06 5.65
C PRO A 129 -2.06 -12.39 4.82
N TYR A 130 -1.52 -11.35 4.17
CA TYR A 130 -0.28 -11.47 3.41
C TYR A 130 0.84 -11.98 4.33
N PRO A 131 1.64 -12.98 3.90
CA PRO A 131 2.73 -13.48 4.74
C PRO A 131 3.74 -12.35 4.96
N ILE A 132 3.86 -11.91 6.20
CA ILE A 132 4.91 -10.97 6.62
C ILE A 132 6.20 -11.78 6.61
N THR A 133 6.98 -11.67 5.55
CA THR A 133 8.36 -12.15 5.56
C THR A 133 9.16 -11.20 6.44
N ALA A 134 9.57 -11.72 7.60
CA ALA A 134 10.49 -11.04 8.51
C ALA A 134 11.86 -10.86 7.85
#